data_ad9d3ee498973dbfe671f3ebea4ae5e8
#
_entry.id   ad9d3ee498973dbfe671f3ebea4ae5e8
#
_cell.length_a   1.000
_cell.length_b   1.000
_cell.length_c   1.000
_cell.angle_alpha   90.00
_cell.angle_beta   90.00
_cell.angle_gamma   90.00
#
_symmetry.space_group_name_H-M   'P 1'
#
loop_
_entity.id
_entity.type
_entity.pdbx_description
1 polymer ?
#
loop_
_entity_poly.entity_id
_entity_poly.type
_entity_poly.pdbx_seq_one_letter_code
_entity_poly.pdbx_strand_id
1 'polypeptide(L)'
;LLFVPMQLVLLSPVLVPVWVAGLVRPWRDPAVRWARPPAIAYPVVCGELLVLGGKPYYAVPLLLPLVALGAEPVLAWLSRGTTRRVLTGAAAVVCGAVSVLIGLPVLPPAALDPVLAMTKEPGEQVGWPEFAGSVADAWAKIPAADRDTAVILAGNYGEAGAIERYGPERGLPQPYSPHMSYADWGPPPDRLVGPVLLVGRIAPGSPAARLITGCRPVAAHRSPAGVDNDENGVRLSLCTLTRPWSQAWPQLRRFY
;
A
#
# COMPACT_ATOMS: atom_id res chain seq x y z
N LEU A 1 -6.13 16.05 10.35
CA LEU A 1 -7.53 16.54 10.29
C LEU A 1 -8.45 15.65 9.43
N LEU A 2 -7.93 14.88 8.45
CA LEU A 2 -8.72 14.00 7.57
C LEU A 2 -9.13 12.66 8.22
N PHE A 3 -8.58 12.30 9.38
CA PHE A 3 -8.83 11.01 10.04
C PHE A 3 -10.32 10.75 10.28
N VAL A 4 -11.01 11.71 10.91
CA VAL A 4 -12.44 11.56 11.27
C VAL A 4 -13.35 11.51 10.03
N PRO A 5 -13.25 12.44 9.05
CA PRO A 5 -14.03 12.33 7.81
C PRO A 5 -13.80 11.04 7.06
N MET A 6 -12.55 10.51 7.05
CA MET A 6 -12.24 9.25 6.40
C MET A 6 -13.01 8.06 6.97
N GLN A 7 -13.31 8.04 8.28
CA GLN A 7 -14.13 6.96 8.86
C GLN A 7 -15.53 6.85 8.22
N LEU A 8 -16.05 7.95 7.66
CA LEU A 8 -17.37 7.96 7.02
C LEU A 8 -17.35 7.35 5.60
N VAL A 9 -16.20 7.29 4.97
CA VAL A 9 -16.07 6.83 3.57
C VAL A 9 -15.35 5.49 3.43
N LEU A 10 -14.55 5.05 4.43
CA LEU A 10 -13.67 3.88 4.34
C LEU A 10 -14.38 2.58 3.97
N LEU A 11 -15.57 2.30 4.53
CA LEU A 11 -16.38 1.15 4.10
C LEU A 11 -17.34 1.51 2.98
N SER A 12 -18.04 2.58 3.14
CA SER A 12 -18.99 3.20 2.18
C SER A 12 -19.89 4.16 2.95
N PRO A 13 -20.20 5.35 2.44
CA PRO A 13 -21.11 6.29 3.10
C PRO A 13 -22.48 5.71 3.44
N VAL A 14 -23.00 4.80 2.61
CA VAL A 14 -24.29 4.15 2.84
C VAL A 14 -24.30 3.24 4.08
N LEU A 15 -23.14 2.78 4.55
CA LEU A 15 -22.99 1.96 5.74
C LEU A 15 -22.84 2.78 7.03
N VAL A 16 -22.66 4.09 6.93
CA VAL A 16 -22.52 4.96 8.11
C VAL A 16 -23.70 4.81 9.09
N PRO A 17 -24.97 4.89 8.68
CA PRO A 17 -26.10 4.68 9.60
C PRO A 17 -26.08 3.28 10.25
N VAL A 18 -25.54 2.28 9.55
CA VAL A 18 -25.51 0.90 10.03
C VAL A 18 -24.48 0.75 11.16
N TRP A 19 -23.21 1.14 10.92
CA TRP A 19 -22.20 0.99 11.98
C TRP A 19 -22.43 1.96 13.15
N VAL A 20 -23.01 3.15 12.92
CA VAL A 20 -23.44 4.05 14.01
C VAL A 20 -24.55 3.41 14.85
N ALA A 21 -25.54 2.78 14.22
CA ALA A 21 -26.56 2.01 14.95
C ALA A 21 -25.92 0.88 15.78
N GLY A 22 -24.92 0.19 15.22
CA GLY A 22 -24.17 -0.85 15.91
C GLY A 22 -23.34 -0.34 17.10
N LEU A 23 -22.80 0.87 16.98
CA LEU A 23 -22.08 1.53 18.08
C LEU A 23 -23.01 1.84 19.27
N VAL A 24 -24.25 2.22 18.99
CA VAL A 24 -25.23 2.64 20.01
C VAL A 24 -26.02 1.46 20.58
N ARG A 25 -26.31 0.44 19.79
CA ARG A 25 -27.19 -0.68 20.15
C ARG A 25 -26.80 -1.42 21.44
N PRO A 26 -25.53 -1.76 21.74
CA PRO A 26 -25.15 -2.45 22.97
C PRO A 26 -25.47 -1.70 24.28
N TRP A 27 -25.75 -0.40 24.18
CA TRP A 27 -26.12 0.45 25.31
C TRP A 27 -27.64 0.54 25.53
N ARG A 28 -28.41 0.30 24.45
CA ARG A 28 -29.87 0.42 24.43
C ARG A 28 -30.59 -0.91 24.48
N ASP A 29 -29.98 -1.98 23.93
CA ASP A 29 -30.60 -3.31 23.82
C ASP A 29 -29.87 -4.29 24.77
N PRO A 30 -30.59 -4.77 25.84
CA PRO A 30 -30.04 -5.72 26.79
C PRO A 30 -29.57 -7.03 26.14
N ALA A 31 -30.19 -7.47 25.02
CA ALA A 31 -29.89 -8.74 24.37
C ALA A 31 -28.47 -8.76 23.75
N VAL A 32 -27.91 -7.59 23.45
CA VAL A 32 -26.59 -7.46 22.84
C VAL A 32 -25.57 -6.73 23.72
N ARG A 33 -25.81 -6.66 25.04
CA ARG A 33 -24.86 -6.03 26.00
C ARG A 33 -23.46 -6.65 25.98
N TRP A 34 -23.37 -7.92 25.64
CA TRP A 34 -22.11 -8.65 25.48
C TRP A 34 -21.20 -8.06 24.38
N ALA A 35 -21.78 -7.30 23.44
CA ALA A 35 -21.07 -6.67 22.32
C ALA A 35 -20.59 -5.23 22.63
N ARG A 36 -20.57 -4.80 23.91
CA ARG A 36 -19.96 -3.52 24.31
C ARG A 36 -18.46 -3.41 24.03
N PRO A 37 -17.64 -4.49 24.16
CA PRO A 37 -16.22 -4.39 23.87
C PRO A 37 -15.88 -3.82 22.50
N PRO A 38 -16.40 -4.29 21.36
CA PRO A 38 -16.12 -3.69 20.06
C PRO A 38 -16.66 -2.24 19.94
N ALA A 39 -17.78 -1.91 20.61
CA ALA A 39 -18.32 -0.56 20.61
C ALA A 39 -17.46 0.43 21.41
N ILE A 40 -16.69 -0.05 22.40
CA ILE A 40 -15.70 0.75 23.13
C ILE A 40 -14.35 0.77 22.38
N ALA A 41 -13.91 -0.38 21.85
CA ALA A 41 -12.62 -0.51 21.18
C ALA A 41 -12.50 0.43 19.98
N TYR A 42 -13.57 0.58 19.19
CA TYR A 42 -13.52 1.43 17.99
C TYR A 42 -13.15 2.89 18.30
N PRO A 43 -13.88 3.64 19.17
CA PRO A 43 -13.51 5.02 19.47
C PRO A 43 -12.18 5.14 20.22
N VAL A 44 -11.80 4.15 21.04
CA VAL A 44 -10.51 4.14 21.75
C VAL A 44 -9.38 4.02 20.73
N VAL A 45 -9.42 3.02 19.85
CA VAL A 45 -8.40 2.83 18.80
C VAL A 45 -8.36 4.04 17.85
N CYS A 46 -9.50 4.60 17.47
CA CYS A 46 -9.53 5.84 16.69
C CYS A 46 -8.82 6.99 17.41
N GLY A 47 -9.03 7.14 18.73
CA GLY A 47 -8.35 8.14 19.55
C GLY A 47 -6.83 7.91 19.60
N GLU A 48 -6.39 6.67 19.82
CA GLU A 48 -4.97 6.30 19.81
C GLU A 48 -4.32 6.57 18.46
N LEU A 49 -4.94 6.13 17.36
CA LEU A 49 -4.43 6.36 16.02
C LEU A 49 -4.35 7.86 15.68
N LEU A 50 -5.31 8.65 16.18
CA LEU A 50 -5.32 10.10 15.96
C LEU A 50 -4.17 10.79 16.69
N VAL A 51 -3.87 10.37 17.92
CA VAL A 51 -2.77 10.91 18.74
C VAL A 51 -1.41 10.46 18.21
N LEU A 52 -1.30 9.18 17.79
CA LEU A 52 -0.05 8.59 17.31
C LEU A 52 0.24 8.85 15.82
N GLY A 53 -0.64 9.56 15.12
CA GLY A 53 -0.49 9.81 13.68
C GLY A 53 -0.72 8.58 12.81
N GLY A 54 -1.49 7.59 13.31
CA GLY A 54 -1.81 6.38 12.59
C GLY A 54 -2.72 6.61 11.38
N LYS A 55 -2.71 5.68 10.44
CA LYS A 55 -3.53 5.78 9.23
C LYS A 55 -5.00 5.44 9.53
N PRO A 56 -5.97 6.18 8.93
CA PRO A 56 -7.40 6.02 9.23
C PRO A 56 -7.93 4.60 9.01
N TYR A 57 -7.42 3.88 8.02
CA TYR A 57 -7.90 2.55 7.64
C TYR A 57 -7.50 1.45 8.64
N TYR A 58 -6.60 1.70 9.58
CA TYR A 58 -6.28 0.72 10.62
C TYR A 58 -7.46 0.44 11.56
N ALA A 59 -8.45 1.35 11.64
CA ALA A 59 -9.66 1.14 12.42
C ALA A 59 -10.76 0.32 11.69
N VAL A 60 -10.63 0.09 10.38
CA VAL A 60 -11.64 -0.60 9.54
C VAL A 60 -12.05 -1.98 10.08
N PRO A 61 -11.15 -2.86 10.55
CA PRO A 61 -11.54 -4.15 11.11
C PRO A 61 -12.57 -4.03 12.25
N LEU A 62 -12.54 -2.95 13.04
CA LEU A 62 -13.48 -2.72 14.13
C LEU A 62 -14.85 -2.22 13.65
N LEU A 63 -14.95 -1.70 12.43
CA LEU A 63 -16.24 -1.33 11.84
C LEU A 63 -17.07 -2.56 11.45
N LEU A 64 -16.46 -3.69 11.12
CA LEU A 64 -17.17 -4.91 10.70
C LEU A 64 -18.13 -5.44 11.77
N PRO A 65 -17.72 -5.68 13.04
CA PRO A 65 -18.63 -6.07 14.08
C PRO A 65 -19.71 -5.00 14.37
N LEU A 66 -19.41 -3.71 14.21
CA LEU A 66 -20.40 -2.65 14.38
C LEU A 66 -21.45 -2.67 13.26
N VAL A 67 -21.05 -2.95 12.01
CA VAL A 67 -21.99 -3.16 10.90
C VAL A 67 -22.91 -4.35 11.19
N ALA A 68 -22.35 -5.47 11.66
CA ALA A 68 -23.16 -6.65 12.03
C ALA A 68 -24.19 -6.34 13.13
N LEU A 69 -23.77 -5.63 14.18
CA LEU A 69 -24.66 -5.22 15.29
C LEU A 69 -25.75 -4.24 14.86
N GLY A 70 -25.45 -3.35 13.94
CA GLY A 70 -26.38 -2.33 13.46
C GLY A 70 -27.29 -2.78 12.33
N ALA A 71 -27.03 -3.92 11.71
CA ALA A 71 -27.80 -4.40 10.57
C ALA A 71 -29.28 -4.62 10.93
N GLU A 72 -29.58 -5.29 12.04
CA GLU A 72 -30.96 -5.58 12.45
C GLU A 72 -31.83 -4.32 12.65
N PRO A 73 -31.44 -3.31 13.46
CA PRO A 73 -32.25 -2.12 13.63
C PRO A 73 -32.42 -1.32 12.33
N VAL A 74 -31.41 -1.30 11.46
CA VAL A 74 -31.51 -0.62 10.17
C VAL A 74 -32.44 -1.37 9.23
N LEU A 75 -32.36 -2.71 9.15
CA LEU A 75 -33.28 -3.52 8.37
C LEU A 75 -34.73 -3.37 8.88
N ALA A 76 -34.95 -3.35 10.19
CA ALA A 76 -36.26 -3.07 10.78
C ALA A 76 -36.78 -1.67 10.44
N TRP A 77 -35.90 -0.67 10.35
CA TRP A 77 -36.27 0.66 9.89
C TRP A 77 -36.60 0.69 8.40
N LEU A 78 -35.85 -0.02 7.55
CA LEU A 78 -36.09 -0.14 6.12
C LEU A 78 -37.40 -0.87 5.81
N SER A 79 -37.78 -1.86 6.61
CA SER A 79 -39.01 -2.63 6.42
C SER A 79 -40.28 -1.79 6.57
N ARG A 80 -40.18 -0.62 7.23
CA ARG A 80 -41.31 0.27 7.49
C ARG A 80 -41.77 1.15 6.32
N GLY A 81 -41.09 1.04 5.12
CA GLY A 81 -41.50 1.83 3.96
C GLY A 81 -40.73 1.50 2.69
N THR A 82 -41.48 1.42 1.59
CA THR A 82 -40.91 1.12 0.27
C THR A 82 -39.95 2.21 -0.20
N THR A 83 -40.28 3.48 0.02
CA THR A 83 -39.41 4.62 -0.33
C THR A 83 -38.04 4.52 0.33
N ARG A 84 -38.00 4.14 1.62
CA ARG A 84 -36.74 3.96 2.35
C ARG A 84 -35.87 2.87 1.71
N ARG A 85 -36.48 1.74 1.36
CA ARG A 85 -35.80 0.61 0.67
C ARG A 85 -35.25 1.03 -0.69
N VAL A 86 -36.07 1.71 -1.47
CA VAL A 86 -35.67 2.16 -2.81
C VAL A 86 -34.53 3.17 -2.75
N LEU A 87 -34.63 4.20 -1.89
CA LEU A 87 -33.59 5.22 -1.76
C LEU A 87 -32.29 4.64 -1.20
N THR A 88 -32.36 3.78 -0.18
CA THR A 88 -31.16 3.12 0.36
C THR A 88 -30.55 2.15 -0.65
N GLY A 89 -31.37 1.40 -1.39
CA GLY A 89 -30.90 0.53 -2.45
C GLY A 89 -30.22 1.30 -3.59
N ALA A 90 -30.80 2.40 -4.02
CA ALA A 90 -30.19 3.28 -5.03
C ALA A 90 -28.86 3.86 -4.53
N ALA A 91 -28.81 4.35 -3.27
CA ALA A 91 -27.58 4.83 -2.68
C ALA A 91 -26.50 3.72 -2.58
N ALA A 92 -26.89 2.50 -2.21
CA ALA A 92 -25.98 1.36 -2.16
C ALA A 92 -25.41 1.00 -3.55
N VAL A 93 -26.23 1.04 -4.60
CA VAL A 93 -25.76 0.82 -5.98
C VAL A 93 -24.77 1.90 -6.40
N VAL A 94 -25.08 3.17 -6.15
CA VAL A 94 -24.17 4.29 -6.50
C VAL A 94 -22.85 4.17 -5.72
N CYS A 95 -22.92 3.97 -4.41
CA CYS A 95 -21.73 3.80 -3.58
C CYS A 95 -20.92 2.57 -4.03
N GLY A 96 -21.58 1.45 -4.34
CA GLY A 96 -20.93 0.25 -4.86
C GLY A 96 -20.23 0.49 -6.18
N ALA A 97 -20.87 1.17 -7.13
CA ALA A 97 -20.27 1.53 -8.41
C ALA A 97 -19.02 2.42 -8.22
N VAL A 98 -19.11 3.43 -7.36
CA VAL A 98 -17.95 4.28 -7.03
C VAL A 98 -16.83 3.46 -6.39
N SER A 99 -17.17 2.57 -5.44
CA SER A 99 -16.16 1.71 -4.79
C SER A 99 -15.47 0.76 -5.78
N VAL A 100 -16.19 0.24 -6.76
CA VAL A 100 -15.62 -0.59 -7.84
C VAL A 100 -14.66 0.22 -8.69
N LEU A 101 -15.03 1.44 -9.08
CA LEU A 101 -14.16 2.32 -9.89
C LEU A 101 -12.88 2.75 -9.15
N ILE A 102 -12.98 2.95 -7.83
CA ILE A 102 -11.86 3.38 -7.00
C ILE A 102 -10.97 2.20 -6.56
N GLY A 103 -11.58 1.05 -6.25
CA GLY A 103 -10.87 -0.05 -5.61
C GLY A 103 -10.44 -1.18 -6.55
N LEU A 104 -10.99 -1.25 -7.76
CA LEU A 104 -10.69 -2.35 -8.70
C LEU A 104 -10.11 -1.82 -10.02
N PRO A 105 -9.19 -2.55 -10.64
CA PRO A 105 -8.57 -2.18 -11.91
C PRO A 105 -9.52 -2.45 -13.10
N VAL A 106 -10.71 -1.85 -13.06
CA VAL A 106 -11.75 -2.04 -14.11
C VAL A 106 -11.60 -1.07 -15.28
N LEU A 107 -10.86 0.03 -15.08
CA LEU A 107 -10.59 0.99 -16.14
C LEU A 107 -9.23 0.72 -16.78
N PRO A 108 -9.11 0.90 -18.11
CA PRO A 108 -7.79 0.86 -18.74
C PRO A 108 -6.93 2.04 -18.27
N PRO A 109 -5.59 1.89 -18.23
CA PRO A 109 -4.67 2.94 -17.74
C PRO A 109 -4.91 4.32 -18.33
N ALA A 110 -5.23 4.40 -19.62
CA ALA A 110 -5.50 5.66 -20.31
C ALA A 110 -6.81 6.37 -19.87
N ALA A 111 -7.67 5.70 -19.11
CA ALA A 111 -8.94 6.25 -18.61
C ALA A 111 -8.94 6.51 -17.10
N LEU A 112 -7.78 6.42 -16.44
CA LEU A 112 -7.67 6.55 -14.97
C LEU A 112 -7.65 8.00 -14.49
N ASP A 113 -7.29 8.99 -15.29
CA ASP A 113 -7.12 10.39 -14.87
C ASP A 113 -8.28 10.94 -14.00
N PRO A 114 -9.58 10.73 -14.33
CA PRO A 114 -10.67 11.22 -13.48
C PRO A 114 -10.69 10.57 -12.09
N VAL A 115 -10.27 9.30 -11.99
CA VAL A 115 -10.23 8.57 -10.72
C VAL A 115 -8.98 8.95 -9.93
N LEU A 116 -7.85 9.14 -10.60
CA LEU A 116 -6.59 9.58 -9.99
C LEU A 116 -6.69 10.98 -9.38
N ALA A 117 -7.56 11.84 -9.90
CA ALA A 117 -7.90 13.12 -9.29
C ALA A 117 -8.58 12.98 -7.92
N MET A 118 -9.19 11.82 -7.63
CA MET A 118 -9.88 11.52 -6.36
C MET A 118 -9.00 10.70 -5.42
N THR A 119 -8.28 9.73 -5.94
CA THR A 119 -7.41 8.82 -5.18
C THR A 119 -6.30 8.27 -6.06
N LYS A 120 -5.10 8.07 -5.52
CA LYS A 120 -3.96 7.50 -6.23
C LYS A 120 -3.99 5.97 -6.32
N GLU A 121 -4.75 5.30 -5.47
CA GLU A 121 -4.72 3.84 -5.29
C GLU A 121 -4.86 3.03 -6.60
N PRO A 122 -5.75 3.37 -7.56
CA PRO A 122 -5.80 2.65 -8.83
C PRO A 122 -4.55 2.81 -9.68
N GLY A 123 -3.86 3.95 -9.60
CA GLY A 123 -2.58 4.18 -10.30
C GLY A 123 -1.47 3.30 -9.77
N GLU A 124 -1.43 3.08 -8.46
CA GLU A 124 -0.43 2.23 -7.80
C GLU A 124 -0.54 0.73 -8.16
N GLN A 125 -1.63 0.33 -8.81
CA GLN A 125 -1.83 -1.04 -9.30
C GLN A 125 -1.32 -1.24 -10.74
N VAL A 126 -0.93 -0.17 -11.43
CA VAL A 126 -0.58 -0.19 -12.86
C VAL A 126 0.93 -0.24 -13.06
N GLY A 127 1.38 -1.11 -13.99
CA GLY A 127 2.73 -1.03 -14.55
C GLY A 127 3.79 -1.89 -13.84
N TRP A 128 3.43 -2.75 -12.92
CA TRP A 128 4.39 -3.60 -12.22
C TRP A 128 5.19 -4.56 -13.14
N PRO A 129 4.58 -5.20 -14.17
CA PRO A 129 5.35 -5.98 -15.15
C PRO A 129 6.34 -5.15 -15.95
N GLU A 130 5.94 -3.93 -16.35
CA GLU A 130 6.80 -2.99 -17.10
C GLU A 130 7.90 -2.41 -16.20
N PHE A 131 7.59 -2.21 -14.91
CA PHE A 131 8.59 -1.84 -13.90
C PHE A 131 9.70 -2.89 -13.80
N ALA A 132 9.34 -4.17 -13.66
CA ALA A 132 10.31 -5.26 -13.68
C ALA A 132 11.10 -5.34 -15.01
N GLY A 133 10.46 -5.02 -16.14
CA GLY A 133 11.12 -4.86 -17.43
C GLY A 133 12.19 -3.76 -17.40
N SER A 134 11.86 -2.59 -16.87
CA SER A 134 12.82 -1.47 -16.73
C SER A 134 14.01 -1.85 -15.84
N VAL A 135 13.77 -2.63 -14.78
CA VAL A 135 14.82 -3.15 -13.91
C VAL A 135 15.71 -4.16 -14.67
N ALA A 136 15.11 -5.02 -15.51
CA ALA A 136 15.87 -5.97 -16.33
C ALA A 136 16.76 -5.26 -17.36
N ASP A 137 16.26 -4.22 -18.01
CA ASP A 137 17.05 -3.40 -18.93
C ASP A 137 18.22 -2.70 -18.23
N ALA A 138 18.00 -2.25 -16.99
CA ALA A 138 19.07 -1.66 -16.19
C ALA A 138 20.07 -2.72 -15.71
N TRP A 139 19.62 -3.90 -15.32
CA TRP A 139 20.44 -5.04 -14.95
C TRP A 139 21.35 -5.51 -16.10
N ALA A 140 20.82 -5.52 -17.32
CA ALA A 140 21.59 -5.89 -18.52
C ALA A 140 22.79 -4.97 -18.79
N LYS A 141 22.82 -3.75 -18.21
CA LYS A 141 23.96 -2.82 -18.31
C LYS A 141 25.11 -3.17 -17.38
N ILE A 142 24.92 -4.10 -16.45
CA ILE A 142 26.02 -4.66 -15.65
C ILE A 142 26.81 -5.63 -16.55
N PRO A 143 28.16 -5.51 -16.62
CA PRO A 143 28.98 -6.47 -17.34
C PRO A 143 28.66 -7.91 -16.90
N ALA A 144 28.64 -8.84 -17.84
CA ALA A 144 28.29 -10.22 -17.55
C ALA A 144 29.20 -10.86 -16.48
N ALA A 145 30.46 -10.48 -16.45
CA ALA A 145 31.44 -10.96 -15.45
C ALA A 145 31.11 -10.51 -14.01
N ASP A 146 30.38 -9.41 -13.85
CA ASP A 146 30.06 -8.84 -12.52
C ASP A 146 28.69 -9.26 -12.01
N ARG A 147 27.82 -9.85 -12.86
CA ARG A 147 26.41 -10.15 -12.52
C ARG A 147 26.28 -11.19 -11.41
N ASP A 148 27.16 -12.17 -11.33
CA ASP A 148 27.12 -13.23 -10.31
C ASP A 148 27.35 -12.70 -8.89
N THR A 149 27.97 -11.52 -8.76
CA THR A 149 28.22 -10.87 -7.48
C THR A 149 27.41 -9.59 -7.28
N ALA A 150 26.63 -9.17 -8.28
CA ALA A 150 25.80 -7.99 -8.23
C ALA A 150 24.52 -8.21 -7.42
N VAL A 151 23.95 -7.12 -6.90
CA VAL A 151 22.74 -7.12 -6.06
C VAL A 151 21.73 -6.14 -6.61
N ILE A 152 20.44 -6.53 -6.62
CA ILE A 152 19.32 -5.60 -6.78
C ILE A 152 18.86 -5.17 -5.39
N LEU A 153 18.99 -3.87 -5.10
CA LEU A 153 18.51 -3.26 -3.86
C LEU A 153 17.31 -2.37 -4.17
N ALA A 154 16.13 -2.85 -3.83
CA ALA A 154 14.88 -2.13 -4.03
C ALA A 154 14.63 -1.12 -2.91
N GLY A 155 14.15 0.05 -3.28
CA GLY A 155 13.87 1.15 -2.38
C GLY A 155 12.73 0.84 -1.40
N ASN A 156 11.72 0.11 -1.82
CA ASN A 156 10.60 -0.30 -0.97
C ASN A 156 10.21 -1.76 -1.18
N TYR A 157 9.36 -2.29 -0.29
CA TYR A 157 8.90 -3.68 -0.35
C TYR A 157 8.00 -3.97 -1.56
N GLY A 158 7.26 -2.97 -2.07
CA GLY A 158 6.41 -3.10 -3.27
C GLY A 158 7.26 -3.30 -4.52
N GLU A 159 8.29 -2.46 -4.71
CA GLU A 159 9.28 -2.60 -5.78
C GLU A 159 9.98 -3.97 -5.71
N ALA A 160 10.41 -4.39 -4.51
CA ALA A 160 11.04 -5.69 -4.31
C ALA A 160 10.07 -6.83 -4.68
N GLY A 161 8.84 -6.80 -4.20
CA GLY A 161 7.81 -7.78 -4.51
C GLY A 161 7.48 -7.86 -6.01
N ALA A 162 7.45 -6.74 -6.71
CA ALA A 162 7.25 -6.71 -8.16
C ALA A 162 8.42 -7.37 -8.91
N ILE A 163 9.67 -7.07 -8.50
CA ILE A 163 10.85 -7.69 -9.09
C ILE A 163 10.87 -9.18 -8.80
N GLU A 164 10.53 -9.61 -7.59
CA GLU A 164 10.44 -11.02 -7.21
C GLU A 164 9.38 -11.77 -8.04
N ARG A 165 8.22 -11.12 -8.28
CA ARG A 165 7.11 -11.73 -9.01
C ARG A 165 7.32 -11.81 -10.52
N TYR A 166 7.84 -10.74 -11.13
CA TYR A 166 7.93 -10.59 -12.59
C TYR A 166 9.36 -10.67 -13.13
N GLY A 167 10.37 -10.64 -12.26
CA GLY A 167 11.78 -10.63 -12.63
C GLY A 167 12.32 -11.97 -13.11
N PRO A 168 11.95 -13.14 -12.53
CA PRO A 168 12.49 -14.43 -12.92
C PRO A 168 12.34 -14.73 -14.41
N GLU A 169 11.20 -14.42 -15.01
CA GLU A 169 10.94 -14.56 -16.45
C GLU A 169 11.84 -13.68 -17.33
N ARG A 170 12.49 -12.67 -16.73
CA ARG A 170 13.41 -11.72 -17.36
C ARG A 170 14.87 -11.94 -16.97
N GLY A 171 15.16 -13.05 -16.28
CA GLY A 171 16.51 -13.39 -15.83
C GLY A 171 17.04 -12.52 -14.69
N LEU A 172 16.17 -11.86 -13.92
CA LEU A 172 16.60 -11.11 -12.75
C LEU A 172 16.83 -12.05 -11.55
N PRO A 173 17.88 -11.81 -10.75
CA PRO A 173 18.08 -12.48 -9.47
C PRO A 173 17.07 -11.98 -8.44
N GLN A 174 17.02 -12.66 -7.28
CA GLN A 174 16.23 -12.23 -6.14
C GLN A 174 16.61 -10.80 -5.72
N PRO A 175 15.63 -9.89 -5.56
CA PRO A 175 15.88 -8.57 -5.03
C PRO A 175 15.98 -8.59 -3.50
N TYR A 176 16.55 -7.53 -2.94
CA TYR A 176 16.59 -7.27 -1.50
C TYR A 176 15.99 -5.90 -1.22
N SER A 177 15.31 -5.75 -0.10
CA SER A 177 14.81 -4.43 0.34
C SER A 177 14.96 -4.28 1.85
N PRO A 178 15.56 -3.20 2.34
CA PRO A 178 15.69 -2.92 3.76
C PRO A 178 14.43 -2.27 4.34
N HIS A 179 13.31 -2.29 3.62
CA HIS A 179 12.09 -1.58 3.99
C HIS A 179 11.07 -2.50 4.66
N MET A 180 10.56 -2.06 5.83
CA MET A 180 9.49 -2.73 6.58
C MET A 180 9.86 -4.19 6.90
N SER A 181 8.87 -5.10 6.95
CA SER A 181 9.07 -6.52 7.20
C SER A 181 9.81 -7.26 6.07
N TYR A 182 9.93 -6.70 4.87
CA TYR A 182 10.77 -7.29 3.83
C TYR A 182 12.25 -7.38 4.27
N ALA A 183 12.69 -6.44 5.11
CA ALA A 183 14.03 -6.45 5.69
C ALA A 183 14.30 -7.64 6.64
N ASP A 184 13.24 -8.27 7.17
CA ASP A 184 13.35 -9.42 8.08
C ASP A 184 13.78 -10.71 7.36
N TRP A 185 13.65 -10.76 6.02
CA TRP A 185 14.19 -11.87 5.20
C TRP A 185 15.71 -11.85 5.09
N GLY A 186 16.34 -10.81 5.61
CA GLY A 186 17.78 -10.70 5.77
C GLY A 186 18.51 -9.96 4.65
N PRO A 187 19.81 -9.72 4.87
CA PRO A 187 20.68 -9.05 3.91
C PRO A 187 21.07 -9.96 2.74
N PRO A 188 21.54 -9.37 1.63
CA PRO A 188 22.32 -10.11 0.67
C PRO A 188 23.52 -10.80 1.35
N PRO A 189 23.94 -12.00 0.89
CA PRO A 189 25.17 -12.63 1.37
C PRO A 189 26.41 -11.76 1.14
N ASP A 190 27.34 -11.72 2.10
CA ASP A 190 28.55 -10.89 2.03
C ASP A 190 29.48 -11.20 0.86
N ARG A 191 29.33 -12.39 0.22
CA ARG A 191 30.06 -12.73 -1.01
C ARG A 191 29.59 -11.91 -2.23
N LEU A 192 28.43 -11.26 -2.17
CA LEU A 192 27.93 -10.42 -3.23
C LEU A 192 28.52 -9.01 -3.10
N VAL A 193 29.73 -8.86 -3.60
CA VAL A 193 30.55 -7.63 -3.52
C VAL A 193 30.55 -6.80 -4.80
N GLY A 194 29.78 -7.22 -5.79
CA GLY A 194 29.67 -6.55 -7.09
C GLY A 194 28.82 -5.29 -7.07
N PRO A 195 28.51 -4.76 -8.26
CA PRO A 195 27.68 -3.59 -8.39
C PRO A 195 26.30 -3.76 -7.73
N VAL A 196 25.82 -2.69 -7.12
CA VAL A 196 24.46 -2.62 -6.56
C VAL A 196 23.57 -1.88 -7.55
N LEU A 197 22.60 -2.57 -8.14
CA LEU A 197 21.52 -1.92 -8.87
C LEU A 197 20.52 -1.38 -7.84
N LEU A 198 20.65 -0.10 -7.53
CA LEU A 198 19.72 0.59 -6.65
C LEU A 198 18.48 1.00 -7.44
N VAL A 199 17.32 0.53 -6.98
CA VAL A 199 16.00 0.94 -7.45
C VAL A 199 15.48 2.00 -6.49
N GLY A 200 15.14 3.17 -7.01
CA GLY A 200 14.73 4.31 -6.18
C GLY A 200 15.85 5.30 -5.85
N ARG A 201 15.71 5.98 -4.74
CA ARG A 201 16.64 7.02 -4.28
C ARG A 201 17.07 6.82 -2.83
N ILE A 202 18.31 7.17 -2.56
CA ILE A 202 18.83 7.31 -1.20
C ILE A 202 18.76 8.80 -0.84
N ALA A 203 18.15 9.09 0.31
CA ALA A 203 18.07 10.46 0.82
C ALA A 203 19.48 10.99 1.15
N PRO A 204 19.86 12.17 0.65
CA PRO A 204 21.12 12.79 1.01
C PRO A 204 21.27 12.94 2.53
N GLY A 205 22.47 12.64 3.04
CA GLY A 205 22.75 12.73 4.47
C GLY A 205 22.26 11.54 5.33
N SER A 206 21.48 10.61 4.75
CA SER A 206 21.05 9.40 5.45
C SER A 206 22.24 8.45 5.71
N PRO A 207 22.13 7.52 6.69
CA PRO A 207 23.13 6.46 6.89
C PRO A 207 23.38 5.67 5.59
N ALA A 208 22.34 5.41 4.80
CA ALA A 208 22.43 4.71 3.54
C ALA A 208 23.34 5.43 2.51
N ALA A 209 23.35 6.77 2.49
CA ALA A 209 24.19 7.56 1.59
C ALA A 209 25.70 7.41 1.86
N ARG A 210 26.08 6.97 3.07
CA ARG A 210 27.49 6.69 3.43
C ARG A 210 27.90 5.26 3.08
N LEU A 211 26.94 4.37 2.96
CA LEU A 211 27.14 2.94 2.72
C LEU A 211 27.06 2.59 1.22
N ILE A 212 26.17 3.25 0.51
CA ILE A 212 25.92 3.05 -0.92
C ILE A 212 26.34 4.34 -1.63
N THR A 213 27.45 4.26 -2.35
CA THR A 213 28.14 5.43 -2.91
C THR A 213 28.40 5.26 -4.40
N GLY A 214 28.93 6.29 -5.05
CA GLY A 214 29.30 6.23 -6.48
C GLY A 214 28.12 5.96 -7.40
N CYS A 215 26.92 6.32 -7.00
CA CYS A 215 25.70 6.03 -7.75
C CYS A 215 25.66 6.79 -9.06
N ARG A 216 25.62 6.04 -10.16
CA ARG A 216 25.46 6.54 -11.52
C ARG A 216 24.10 6.11 -12.06
N PRO A 217 23.19 7.05 -12.38
CA PRO A 217 21.90 6.72 -13.00
C PRO A 217 22.13 6.00 -14.34
N VAL A 218 21.41 4.90 -14.55
CA VAL A 218 21.49 4.12 -15.79
C VAL A 218 20.15 4.05 -16.52
N ALA A 219 19.04 4.22 -15.81
CA ALA A 219 17.69 4.27 -16.38
C ALA A 219 16.74 5.00 -15.42
N ALA A 220 15.53 5.24 -15.90
CA ALA A 220 14.38 5.61 -15.07
C ALA A 220 13.15 4.86 -15.62
N HIS A 221 12.33 4.35 -14.70
CA HIS A 221 11.07 3.72 -15.08
C HIS A 221 10.07 4.79 -15.56
N ARG A 222 9.22 4.40 -16.51
CA ARG A 222 8.05 5.18 -16.92
C ARG A 222 6.83 4.27 -16.92
N SER A 223 5.83 4.68 -16.17
CA SER A 223 4.57 3.94 -16.07
C SER A 223 3.82 3.92 -17.40
N PRO A 224 3.13 2.82 -17.73
CA PRO A 224 2.31 2.72 -18.93
C PRO A 224 1.29 3.86 -19.03
N ALA A 225 1.07 4.37 -20.24
CA ALA A 225 0.17 5.50 -20.53
C ALA A 225 0.46 6.78 -19.71
N GLY A 226 1.64 6.88 -19.08
CA GLY A 226 2.01 8.03 -18.26
C GLY A 226 1.23 8.14 -16.94
N VAL A 227 0.67 7.02 -16.46
CA VAL A 227 -0.08 6.99 -15.19
C VAL A 227 0.75 7.58 -14.06
N ASP A 228 0.16 8.52 -13.32
CA ASP A 228 0.77 9.13 -12.14
C ASP A 228 0.66 8.16 -10.96
N ASN A 229 1.78 7.49 -10.67
CA ASN A 229 1.96 6.60 -9.52
C ASN A 229 3.37 6.80 -8.93
N ASP A 230 3.62 6.22 -7.77
CA ASP A 230 4.88 6.41 -7.05
C ASP A 230 6.09 5.82 -7.80
N GLU A 231 5.89 4.85 -8.69
CA GLU A 231 6.94 4.22 -9.50
C GLU A 231 7.28 5.02 -10.76
N ASN A 232 6.41 5.94 -11.19
CA ASN A 232 6.66 6.75 -12.39
C ASN A 232 7.83 7.72 -12.15
N GLY A 233 8.90 7.55 -12.92
CA GLY A 233 10.13 8.32 -12.77
C GLY A 233 11.12 7.76 -11.74
N VAL A 234 10.86 6.59 -11.16
CA VAL A 234 11.81 5.92 -10.28
C VAL A 234 13.13 5.70 -11.01
N ARG A 235 14.22 6.14 -10.36
CA ARG A 235 15.58 6.04 -10.91
C ARG A 235 16.17 4.67 -10.65
N LEU A 236 16.88 4.16 -11.63
CA LEU A 236 17.68 2.95 -11.56
C LEU A 236 19.14 3.37 -11.66
N SER A 237 19.94 3.08 -10.64
CA SER A 237 21.34 3.54 -10.56
C SER A 237 22.27 2.38 -10.22
N LEU A 238 23.44 2.35 -10.83
CA LEU A 238 24.54 1.47 -10.43
C LEU A 238 25.37 2.18 -9.38
N CYS A 239 25.52 1.51 -8.24
CA CYS A 239 26.20 2.02 -7.06
C CYS A 239 27.24 1.02 -6.58
N THR A 240 28.06 1.44 -5.61
CA THR A 240 29.02 0.60 -4.89
C THR A 240 28.68 0.56 -3.41
N LEU A 241 28.72 -0.63 -2.81
CA LEU A 241 28.63 -0.83 -1.38
C LEU A 241 30.00 -0.64 -0.74
N THR A 242 30.09 0.12 0.36
CA THR A 242 31.36 0.45 1.03
C THR A 242 31.77 -0.52 2.14
N ARG A 243 30.87 -1.39 2.59
CA ARG A 243 31.08 -2.37 3.67
C ARG A 243 30.33 -3.65 3.37
N PRO A 244 30.68 -4.82 3.96
CA PRO A 244 29.91 -6.06 3.83
C PRO A 244 28.43 -5.85 4.20
N TRP A 245 27.55 -6.59 3.54
CA TRP A 245 26.09 -6.48 3.71
C TRP A 245 25.65 -6.72 5.15
N SER A 246 26.27 -7.68 5.84
CA SER A 246 25.99 -7.96 7.26
C SER A 246 26.21 -6.75 8.16
N GLN A 247 27.18 -5.90 7.84
CA GLN A 247 27.50 -4.68 8.61
C GLN A 247 26.66 -3.48 8.16
N ALA A 248 26.32 -3.43 6.88
CA ALA A 248 25.53 -2.33 6.29
C ALA A 248 24.03 -2.45 6.60
N TRP A 249 23.49 -3.67 6.58
CA TRP A 249 22.06 -3.93 6.66
C TRP A 249 21.33 -3.31 7.85
N PRO A 250 21.83 -3.40 9.09
CA PRO A 250 21.18 -2.75 10.24
C PRO A 250 21.00 -1.24 10.09
N GLN A 251 21.91 -0.58 9.34
CA GLN A 251 21.89 0.86 9.12
C GLN A 251 21.06 1.25 7.88
N LEU A 252 20.81 0.31 6.97
CA LEU A 252 19.93 0.49 5.79
C LEU A 252 18.46 0.30 6.15
N ARG A 253 18.18 -0.48 7.18
CA ARG A 253 16.84 -0.85 7.60
C ARG A 253 15.99 0.38 7.93
N ARG A 254 14.75 0.41 7.43
CA ARG A 254 13.81 1.50 7.65
C ARG A 254 12.38 1.01 7.76
N PHE A 255 11.58 1.70 8.52
CA PHE A 255 10.18 1.36 8.81
C PHE A 255 9.18 2.35 8.19
N TYR A 256 9.68 3.43 7.55
CA TYR A 256 8.87 4.48 6.93
C TYR A 256 9.51 4.95 5.62
#